data_ed2095b76c1cb6fdc67e05747320b007
#
_entry.id   ed2095b76c1cb6fdc67e05747320b007
#
_cell.length_a   1.000
_cell.length_b   1.000
_cell.length_c   1.000
_cell.angle_alpha   90.00
_cell.angle_beta   90.00
_cell.angle_gamma   90.00
#
_symmetry.space_group_name_H-M   'P 1'
#
loop_
_entity.id
_entity.type
_entity.pdbx_description
1 polymer ?
#
loop_
_entity_poly.entity_id
_entity_poly.type
_entity_poly.pdbx_seq_one_letter_code
_entity_poly.pdbx_strand_id
1 'polypeptide(L)'
;AQRKTMFQPFEKETGIKIVEASPTDYGKLKAMVQSGNVEWDLVDVGDLNVVAGAKDNLLEPLDYQAIDTKGVFPQVIHKYGIGTIYYSTVLAYSTKKYAKGDHPKTWAQFWDVGKFPGPRTMRNNPLDNLEFALLADDVPMDKVYPMDVERAFRSIDRIKPHVNVWWTTGAQPAQLLADGEVELATSWNGRIFAIQKQGARAGLEWNQGKLQWDSWVIPRGSKNKDGATKFIAWSTQPKPQAAIVNEIPYGPVNQRAFEFIGAQAARDMPTAPDNAKRQVMVDPAWWGEHRNVLVERWNAWLLK
;
A
#
# COMPACT_ATOMS: atom_id res chain seq x y z
N ALA A 1 0.85 -13.47 -7.64
CA ALA A 1 0.53 -12.60 -8.77
C ALA A 1 1.79 -12.22 -9.55
N GLN A 2 2.78 -11.55 -8.98
CA GLN A 2 3.99 -11.07 -9.67
C GLN A 2 4.68 -12.17 -10.49
N ARG A 3 4.88 -13.40 -9.93
CA ARG A 3 5.49 -14.52 -10.67
C ARG A 3 4.76 -14.81 -11.99
N LYS A 4 3.43 -14.92 -11.94
CA LYS A 4 2.60 -15.24 -13.10
C LYS A 4 2.54 -14.12 -14.13
N THR A 5 2.46 -12.87 -13.68
CA THR A 5 2.12 -11.72 -14.54
C THR A 5 3.32 -10.89 -14.97
N MET A 6 4.43 -10.97 -14.22
CA MET A 6 5.63 -10.18 -14.48
C MET A 6 6.87 -11.06 -14.67
N PHE A 7 7.20 -11.92 -13.68
CA PHE A 7 8.49 -12.62 -13.70
C PHE A 7 8.57 -13.65 -14.82
N GLN A 8 7.61 -14.58 -14.91
CA GLN A 8 7.60 -15.59 -15.97
C GLN A 8 7.53 -15.00 -17.39
N PRO A 9 6.67 -13.99 -17.68
CA PRO A 9 6.68 -13.34 -18.99
C PRO A 9 8.01 -12.65 -19.31
N PHE A 10 8.61 -11.94 -18.36
CA PHE A 10 9.91 -11.31 -18.53
C PHE A 10 11.02 -12.35 -18.79
N GLU A 11 11.08 -13.42 -18.02
CA GLU A 11 12.03 -14.52 -18.20
C GLU A 11 11.91 -15.13 -19.60
N LYS A 12 10.68 -15.34 -20.07
CA LYS A 12 10.38 -15.90 -21.39
C LYS A 12 10.82 -14.97 -22.53
N GLU A 13 10.62 -13.67 -22.37
CA GLU A 13 10.92 -12.67 -23.40
C GLU A 13 12.41 -12.34 -23.48
N THR A 14 13.09 -12.29 -22.33
CA THR A 14 14.47 -11.79 -22.24
C THR A 14 15.52 -12.88 -22.02
N GLY A 15 15.11 -14.06 -21.55
CA GLY A 15 16.04 -15.11 -21.11
C GLY A 15 16.68 -14.87 -19.75
N ILE A 16 16.43 -13.72 -19.11
CA ILE A 16 16.97 -13.37 -17.79
C ILE A 16 16.16 -14.10 -16.73
N LYS A 17 16.82 -14.90 -15.89
CA LYS A 17 16.16 -15.63 -14.79
C LYS A 17 15.96 -14.73 -13.56
N ILE A 18 14.81 -14.86 -12.92
CA ILE A 18 14.49 -14.19 -11.68
C ILE A 18 14.48 -15.19 -10.52
N VAL A 19 15.38 -14.98 -9.58
CA VAL A 19 15.44 -15.72 -8.32
C VAL A 19 14.72 -14.89 -7.25
N GLU A 20 13.63 -15.45 -6.72
CA GLU A 20 12.78 -14.74 -5.77
C GLU A 20 13.24 -14.95 -4.32
N ALA A 21 13.22 -13.87 -3.55
CA ALA A 21 13.32 -13.89 -2.10
C ALA A 21 12.10 -13.21 -1.46
N SER A 22 11.53 -13.84 -0.45
CA SER A 22 10.34 -13.35 0.26
C SER A 22 10.39 -13.78 1.73
N PRO A 23 9.89 -12.97 2.67
CA PRO A 23 9.34 -11.64 2.45
C PRO A 23 10.40 -10.57 2.19
N THR A 24 9.98 -9.43 1.62
CA THR A 24 10.82 -8.23 1.56
C THR A 24 10.93 -7.63 2.96
N ASP A 25 12.17 -7.40 3.40
CA ASP A 25 12.46 -6.78 4.69
C ASP A 25 13.46 -5.63 4.51
N TYR A 26 13.06 -4.42 4.93
CA TYR A 26 13.88 -3.22 4.81
C TYR A 26 15.12 -3.26 5.73
N GLY A 27 15.01 -3.88 6.91
CA GLY A 27 16.13 -4.07 7.82
C GLY A 27 17.20 -4.99 7.20
N LYS A 28 16.76 -6.08 6.52
CA LYS A 28 17.67 -6.96 5.77
C LYS A 28 18.35 -6.22 4.63
N LEU A 29 17.60 -5.41 3.84
CA LEU A 29 18.17 -4.55 2.81
C LEU A 29 19.28 -3.65 3.38
N LYS A 30 19.01 -2.97 4.48
CA LYS A 30 19.97 -2.09 5.16
C LYS A 30 21.22 -2.87 5.62
N ALA A 31 21.05 -4.02 6.26
CA ALA A 31 22.14 -4.86 6.72
C ALA A 31 23.04 -5.37 5.57
N MET A 32 22.44 -5.81 4.45
CA MET A 32 23.19 -6.25 3.28
C MET A 32 24.05 -5.14 2.67
N VAL A 33 23.48 -3.95 2.53
CA VAL A 33 24.22 -2.79 1.95
C VAL A 33 25.30 -2.34 2.91
N GLN A 34 25.05 -2.25 4.20
CA GLN A 34 26.02 -1.82 5.20
C GLN A 34 27.18 -2.81 5.38
N SER A 35 26.92 -4.12 5.24
CA SER A 35 27.97 -5.14 5.29
C SER A 35 28.75 -5.29 3.98
N GLY A 36 28.28 -4.68 2.89
CA GLY A 36 28.87 -4.87 1.55
C GLY A 36 28.55 -6.22 0.91
N ASN A 37 27.72 -7.06 1.55
CA ASN A 37 27.29 -8.35 1.02
C ASN A 37 25.85 -8.26 0.47
N VAL A 38 25.71 -7.61 -0.68
CA VAL A 38 24.41 -7.39 -1.32
C VAL A 38 24.02 -8.60 -2.17
N GLU A 39 22.98 -9.31 -1.73
CA GLU A 39 22.45 -10.50 -2.40
C GLU A 39 21.28 -10.19 -3.32
N TRP A 40 20.58 -9.08 -3.08
CA TRP A 40 19.42 -8.67 -3.88
C TRP A 40 19.79 -7.63 -4.92
N ASP A 41 19.33 -7.83 -6.15
CA ASP A 41 19.56 -6.90 -7.25
C ASP A 41 18.42 -5.90 -7.41
N LEU A 42 17.20 -6.30 -7.03
CA LEU A 42 15.97 -5.52 -7.13
C LEU A 42 15.08 -5.81 -5.94
N VAL A 43 14.45 -4.78 -5.38
CA VAL A 43 13.56 -4.94 -4.23
C VAL A 43 12.27 -4.15 -4.46
N ASP A 44 11.14 -4.79 -4.15
CA ASP A 44 9.84 -4.13 -4.09
C ASP A 44 9.62 -3.60 -2.66
N VAL A 45 9.52 -2.29 -2.52
CA VAL A 45 9.39 -1.62 -1.21
C VAL A 45 8.26 -0.61 -1.23
N GLY A 46 7.63 -0.37 -0.08
CA GLY A 46 6.70 0.75 0.05
C GLY A 46 7.39 2.10 -0.20
N ASP A 47 6.65 3.06 -0.71
CA ASP A 47 7.08 4.41 -1.08
C ASP A 47 7.94 5.12 -0.01
N LEU A 48 7.59 4.97 1.26
CA LEU A 48 8.33 5.53 2.39
C LEU A 48 9.77 4.98 2.50
N ASN A 49 9.98 3.73 2.09
CA ASN A 49 11.28 3.11 2.13
C ASN A 49 12.19 3.60 0.99
N VAL A 50 11.63 4.15 -0.09
CA VAL A 50 12.41 4.84 -1.14
C VAL A 50 13.05 6.10 -0.55
N VAL A 51 12.24 6.91 0.17
CA VAL A 51 12.73 8.15 0.81
C VAL A 51 13.77 7.84 1.88
N ALA A 52 13.48 6.88 2.76
CA ALA A 52 14.40 6.46 3.82
C ALA A 52 15.70 5.87 3.25
N GLY A 53 15.60 4.98 2.28
CA GLY A 53 16.74 4.34 1.64
C GLY A 53 17.64 5.33 0.87
N ALA A 54 17.05 6.34 0.25
CA ALA A 54 17.79 7.43 -0.38
C ALA A 54 18.57 8.26 0.66
N LYS A 55 17.92 8.63 1.77
CA LYS A 55 18.53 9.37 2.88
C LYS A 55 19.67 8.57 3.54
N ASP A 56 19.46 7.29 3.76
CA ASP A 56 20.43 6.37 4.37
C ASP A 56 21.52 5.91 3.38
N ASN A 57 21.49 6.38 2.13
CA ASN A 57 22.45 6.04 1.09
C ASN A 57 22.49 4.52 0.74
N LEU A 58 21.33 3.87 0.80
CA LEU A 58 21.18 2.42 0.59
C LEU A 58 20.84 2.04 -0.85
N LEU A 59 20.48 3.01 -1.69
CA LEU A 59 19.91 2.77 -3.01
C LEU A 59 20.81 3.33 -4.13
N GLU A 60 20.80 2.66 -5.27
CA GLU A 60 21.36 3.18 -6.52
C GLU A 60 20.37 4.14 -7.19
N PRO A 61 20.84 5.23 -7.81
CA PRO A 61 19.98 6.03 -8.66
C PRO A 61 19.56 5.22 -9.88
N LEU A 62 18.29 5.34 -10.29
CA LEU A 62 17.74 4.68 -11.46
C LEU A 62 18.21 5.37 -12.74
N ASP A 63 18.47 4.57 -13.78
CA ASP A 63 18.83 5.06 -15.11
C ASP A 63 17.58 5.33 -15.95
N TYR A 64 17.10 6.56 -15.91
CA TYR A 64 15.94 7.01 -16.69
C TYR A 64 16.24 7.25 -18.18
N GLN A 65 17.45 7.00 -18.67
CA GLN A 65 17.73 6.88 -20.10
C GLN A 65 17.33 5.49 -20.62
N ALA A 66 17.45 4.46 -19.75
CA ALA A 66 17.06 3.09 -20.07
C ALA A 66 15.61 2.77 -19.67
N ILE A 67 15.01 3.52 -18.72
CA ILE A 67 13.65 3.31 -18.25
C ILE A 67 12.73 4.35 -18.88
N ASP A 68 11.87 3.92 -19.81
CA ASP A 68 10.85 4.79 -20.40
C ASP A 68 9.72 5.06 -19.39
N THR A 69 9.59 6.32 -19.01
CA THR A 69 8.56 6.79 -18.07
C THR A 69 7.30 7.31 -18.76
N LYS A 70 7.18 7.18 -20.08
CA LYS A 70 6.02 7.66 -20.83
C LYS A 70 4.74 6.99 -20.35
N GLY A 71 3.82 7.79 -19.82
CA GLY A 71 2.57 7.34 -19.27
C GLY A 71 2.65 6.88 -17.78
N VAL A 72 3.84 6.79 -17.21
CA VAL A 72 3.98 6.58 -15.75
C VAL A 72 3.55 7.86 -15.02
N PHE A 73 2.77 7.70 -13.95
CA PHE A 73 2.33 8.85 -13.15
C PHE A 73 3.53 9.55 -12.51
N PRO A 74 3.64 10.90 -12.63
CA PRO A 74 4.82 11.63 -12.16
C PRO A 74 5.14 11.44 -10.66
N GLN A 75 4.12 11.30 -9.81
CA GLN A 75 4.28 11.17 -8.37
C GLN A 75 4.97 9.87 -7.92
N VAL A 76 5.01 8.85 -8.77
CA VAL A 76 5.69 7.58 -8.46
C VAL A 76 7.08 7.48 -9.08
N ILE A 77 7.57 8.56 -9.71
CA ILE A 77 8.91 8.63 -10.29
C ILE A 77 9.83 9.33 -9.30
N HIS A 78 10.79 8.60 -8.76
CA HIS A 78 11.78 9.11 -7.83
C HIS A 78 13.19 8.78 -8.33
N LYS A 79 14.18 9.61 -8.01
CA LYS A 79 15.59 9.37 -8.41
C LYS A 79 16.09 7.95 -8.08
N TYR A 80 15.64 7.36 -6.98
CA TYR A 80 16.10 6.06 -6.45
C TYR A 80 15.04 4.96 -6.49
N GLY A 81 13.89 5.20 -7.12
CA GLY A 81 12.83 4.22 -7.23
C GLY A 81 11.75 4.64 -8.20
N ILE A 82 10.98 3.69 -8.68
CA ILE A 82 9.84 3.91 -9.56
C ILE A 82 8.68 3.02 -9.13
N GLY A 83 7.47 3.55 -9.14
CA GLY A 83 6.28 2.82 -8.72
C GLY A 83 6.10 1.47 -9.41
N THR A 84 5.62 0.51 -8.65
CA THR A 84 5.24 -0.83 -9.12
C THR A 84 3.75 -0.98 -9.29
N ILE A 85 3.01 -0.65 -8.26
CA ILE A 85 1.55 -0.69 -8.17
C ILE A 85 1.02 0.35 -7.19
N TYR A 86 -0.18 0.86 -7.45
CA TYR A 86 -0.95 1.58 -6.45
C TYR A 86 -1.85 0.62 -5.67
N TYR A 87 -1.98 0.89 -4.37
CA TYR A 87 -2.97 0.23 -3.51
C TYR A 87 -3.54 1.22 -2.49
N SER A 88 -4.61 0.82 -1.84
CA SER A 88 -5.22 1.67 -0.81
C SER A 88 -5.43 0.90 0.47
N THR A 89 -5.18 1.56 1.59
CA THR A 89 -5.74 1.16 2.87
C THR A 89 -7.14 1.78 2.97
N VAL A 90 -8.14 0.92 3.14
CA VAL A 90 -9.56 1.28 3.09
C VAL A 90 -10.29 0.82 4.32
N LEU A 91 -11.45 1.42 4.58
CA LEU A 91 -12.45 0.86 5.47
C LEU A 91 -13.06 -0.37 4.80
N ALA A 92 -12.97 -1.51 5.48
CA ALA A 92 -13.59 -2.75 5.05
C ALA A 92 -14.65 -3.19 6.06
N TYR A 93 -15.68 -3.91 5.61
CA TYR A 93 -16.82 -4.26 6.43
C TYR A 93 -17.45 -5.59 6.03
N SER A 94 -18.14 -6.21 6.98
CA SER A 94 -18.95 -7.41 6.78
C SER A 94 -20.27 -7.03 6.08
N THR A 95 -20.50 -7.55 4.88
CA THR A 95 -21.81 -7.37 4.20
C THR A 95 -22.91 -8.27 4.76
N LYS A 96 -22.57 -9.18 5.69
CA LYS A 96 -23.53 -9.92 6.49
C LYS A 96 -24.12 -9.03 7.58
N LYS A 97 -23.31 -8.19 8.22
CA LYS A 97 -23.72 -7.27 9.28
C LYS A 97 -24.32 -5.98 8.69
N TYR A 98 -23.68 -5.42 7.69
CA TYR A 98 -24.06 -4.16 7.07
C TYR A 98 -24.54 -4.41 5.64
N ALA A 99 -25.81 -4.19 5.38
CA ALA A 99 -26.35 -4.25 4.02
C ALA A 99 -25.71 -3.15 3.15
N LYS A 100 -25.83 -3.26 1.84
CA LYS A 100 -25.29 -2.25 0.93
C LYS A 100 -25.92 -0.89 1.24
N GLY A 101 -25.08 0.07 1.61
CA GLY A 101 -25.50 1.42 1.97
C GLY A 101 -25.54 1.71 3.48
N ASP A 102 -25.60 0.68 4.33
CA ASP A 102 -25.75 0.85 5.79
C ASP A 102 -24.42 0.77 6.56
N HIS A 103 -23.32 0.48 5.88
CA HIS A 103 -21.98 0.45 6.47
C HIS A 103 -21.44 1.87 6.74
N PRO A 104 -20.42 2.02 7.61
CA PRO A 104 -19.75 3.29 7.80
C PRO A 104 -19.15 3.80 6.49
N LYS A 105 -19.37 5.07 6.15
CA LYS A 105 -18.89 5.74 4.94
C LYS A 105 -17.67 6.61 5.17
N THR A 106 -17.33 6.89 6.43
CA THR A 106 -16.25 7.78 6.85
C THR A 106 -15.54 7.19 8.06
N TRP A 107 -14.34 7.68 8.35
CA TRP A 107 -13.66 7.28 9.59
C TRP A 107 -14.38 7.81 10.83
N ALA A 108 -15.01 8.98 10.78
CA ALA A 108 -15.87 9.45 11.87
C ALA A 108 -16.99 8.43 12.20
N GLN A 109 -17.59 7.84 11.17
CA GLN A 109 -18.59 6.78 11.36
C GLN A 109 -17.95 5.45 11.82
N PHE A 110 -16.74 5.11 11.38
CA PHE A 110 -16.03 3.95 11.92
C PHE A 110 -15.70 4.12 13.42
N TRP A 111 -15.47 5.36 13.89
CA TRP A 111 -15.27 5.69 15.31
C TRP A 111 -16.58 5.72 16.11
N ASP A 112 -17.72 5.88 15.47
CA ASP A 112 -19.04 5.88 16.14
C ASP A 112 -19.49 4.43 16.45
N VAL A 113 -19.01 3.91 17.56
CA VAL A 113 -19.30 2.53 18.01
C VAL A 113 -20.75 2.33 18.42
N GLY A 114 -21.46 3.41 18.74
CA GLY A 114 -22.89 3.35 19.08
C GLY A 114 -23.76 3.13 17.85
N LYS A 115 -23.47 3.87 16.77
CA LYS A 115 -24.21 3.76 15.50
C LYS A 115 -23.77 2.57 14.66
N PHE A 116 -22.48 2.26 14.68
CA PHE A 116 -21.88 1.16 13.92
C PHE A 116 -21.22 0.15 14.87
N PRO A 117 -22.03 -0.63 15.61
CA PRO A 117 -21.52 -1.58 16.59
C PRO A 117 -20.89 -2.80 15.94
N GLY A 118 -19.98 -3.42 16.67
CA GLY A 118 -19.33 -4.68 16.28
C GLY A 118 -17.83 -4.65 16.48
N PRO A 119 -17.21 -5.82 16.59
CA PRO A 119 -15.77 -5.94 16.75
C PRO A 119 -15.05 -5.41 15.51
N ARG A 120 -13.91 -4.74 15.73
CA ARG A 120 -13.13 -4.12 14.67
C ARG A 120 -11.64 -4.38 14.81
N THR A 121 -10.97 -4.32 13.70
CA THR A 121 -9.52 -4.49 13.62
C THR A 121 -8.85 -3.33 12.90
N MET A 122 -7.71 -2.91 13.40
CA MET A 122 -6.89 -1.85 12.82
C MET A 122 -5.43 -2.31 12.75
N ARG A 123 -4.62 -1.65 11.92
CA ARG A 123 -3.22 -1.97 11.75
C ARG A 123 -2.41 -1.66 13.02
N ASN A 124 -1.51 -2.55 13.42
CA ASN A 124 -0.52 -2.25 14.46
C ASN A 124 0.63 -1.43 13.88
N ASN A 125 0.34 -0.20 13.50
CA ASN A 125 1.32 0.72 12.94
C ASN A 125 0.74 2.14 12.95
N PRO A 126 1.51 3.21 13.23
CA PRO A 126 1.01 4.59 13.12
C PRO A 126 0.63 4.95 11.69
N LEU A 127 1.34 4.39 10.70
CA LEU A 127 1.03 4.57 9.28
C LEU A 127 -0.38 4.05 8.98
N ASP A 128 -1.16 4.79 8.25
CA ASP A 128 -2.59 4.66 7.99
C ASP A 128 -3.46 5.15 9.18
N ASN A 129 -3.17 4.72 10.40
CA ASN A 129 -4.03 4.99 11.55
C ASN A 129 -4.03 6.46 11.99
N LEU A 130 -2.90 7.18 11.87
CA LEU A 130 -2.87 8.60 12.24
C LEU A 130 -3.62 9.46 11.22
N GLU A 131 -3.54 9.14 9.93
CA GLU A 131 -4.37 9.77 8.90
C GLU A 131 -5.85 9.53 9.18
N PHE A 132 -6.24 8.28 9.44
CA PHE A 132 -7.62 7.91 9.73
C PHE A 132 -8.14 8.54 11.02
N ALA A 133 -7.30 8.69 12.03
CA ALA A 133 -7.64 9.36 13.27
C ALA A 133 -7.94 10.86 13.06
N LEU A 134 -7.19 11.53 12.19
CA LEU A 134 -7.45 12.92 11.81
C LEU A 134 -8.75 13.05 11.02
N LEU A 135 -8.98 12.16 10.06
CA LEU A 135 -10.24 12.12 9.30
C LEU A 135 -11.46 11.79 10.18
N ALA A 136 -11.26 10.94 11.20
CA ALA A 136 -12.30 10.64 12.19
C ALA A 136 -12.60 11.83 13.13
N ASP A 137 -11.68 12.79 13.22
CA ASP A 137 -11.81 14.03 13.95
C ASP A 137 -12.15 15.23 13.04
N ASP A 138 -12.79 14.93 11.90
CA ASP A 138 -13.29 15.89 10.90
C ASP A 138 -12.22 16.80 10.27
N VAL A 139 -10.96 16.35 10.22
CA VAL A 139 -9.93 17.04 9.42
C VAL A 139 -10.23 16.77 7.92
N PRO A 140 -10.34 17.82 7.09
CA PRO A 140 -10.53 17.64 5.65
C PRO A 140 -9.38 16.84 5.00
N MET A 141 -9.69 16.04 3.98
CA MET A 141 -8.69 15.18 3.32
C MET A 141 -7.48 15.96 2.77
N ASP A 142 -7.71 17.18 2.27
CA ASP A 142 -6.66 18.07 1.75
C ASP A 142 -5.87 18.79 2.85
N LYS A 143 -6.20 18.58 4.13
CA LYS A 143 -5.56 19.16 5.31
C LYS A 143 -4.95 18.11 6.25
N VAL A 144 -4.90 16.85 5.82
CA VAL A 144 -4.29 15.80 6.62
C VAL A 144 -2.78 16.02 6.80
N TYR A 145 -2.13 16.57 5.78
CA TYR A 145 -0.71 16.89 5.84
C TYR A 145 -0.45 18.41 5.78
N PRO A 146 0.52 18.93 6.56
CA PRO A 146 1.30 18.24 7.60
C PRO A 146 0.40 17.79 8.76
N MET A 147 0.64 16.58 9.32
CA MET A 147 -0.25 16.04 10.35
C MET A 147 -0.11 16.75 11.70
N ASP A 148 -1.25 17.08 12.31
CA ASP A 148 -1.33 17.38 13.75
C ASP A 148 -1.29 16.05 14.52
N VAL A 149 -0.07 15.64 14.86
CA VAL A 149 0.21 14.35 15.52
C VAL A 149 -0.49 14.24 16.88
N GLU A 150 -0.53 15.34 17.65
CA GLU A 150 -1.19 15.32 18.96
C GLU A 150 -2.70 15.13 18.83
N ARG A 151 -3.31 15.77 17.85
CA ARG A 151 -4.73 15.59 17.53
C ARG A 151 -5.02 14.16 17.08
N ALA A 152 -4.15 13.60 16.23
CA ALA A 152 -4.29 12.21 15.77
C ALA A 152 -4.25 11.22 16.94
N PHE A 153 -3.30 11.36 17.88
CA PHE A 153 -3.24 10.50 19.05
C PHE A 153 -4.43 10.67 19.99
N ARG A 154 -4.91 11.90 20.22
CA ARG A 154 -6.16 12.11 21.00
C ARG A 154 -7.37 11.47 20.33
N SER A 155 -7.43 11.48 19.00
CA SER A 155 -8.53 10.83 18.27
C SER A 155 -8.44 9.31 18.37
N ILE A 156 -7.24 8.71 18.18
CA ILE A 156 -7.11 7.25 18.22
C ILE A 156 -7.28 6.68 19.63
N ASP A 157 -7.02 7.46 20.69
CA ASP A 157 -7.34 7.09 22.06
C ASP A 157 -8.83 6.75 22.24
N ARG A 158 -9.73 7.45 21.53
CA ARG A 158 -11.18 7.21 21.61
C ARG A 158 -11.60 5.87 21.04
N ILE A 159 -10.92 5.39 19.98
CA ILE A 159 -11.27 4.12 19.34
C ILE A 159 -10.50 2.93 19.90
N LYS A 160 -9.34 3.16 20.51
CA LYS A 160 -8.46 2.12 21.05
C LYS A 160 -9.19 1.05 21.89
N PRO A 161 -10.07 1.40 22.85
CA PRO A 161 -10.79 0.41 23.67
C PRO A 161 -11.76 -0.48 22.86
N HIS A 162 -12.07 -0.09 21.64
CA HIS A 162 -13.03 -0.76 20.77
C HIS A 162 -12.36 -1.54 19.63
N VAL A 163 -11.01 -1.52 19.55
CA VAL A 163 -10.23 -2.31 18.60
C VAL A 163 -9.92 -3.66 19.21
N ASN A 164 -10.54 -4.72 18.69
CA ASN A 164 -10.39 -6.06 19.22
C ASN A 164 -9.07 -6.71 18.82
N VAL A 165 -8.56 -6.41 17.62
CA VAL A 165 -7.32 -6.95 17.10
C VAL A 165 -6.52 -5.84 16.42
N TRP A 166 -5.25 -5.70 16.81
CA TRP A 166 -4.26 -4.88 16.13
C TRP A 166 -3.46 -5.78 15.18
N TRP A 167 -3.84 -5.78 13.90
CA TRP A 167 -3.24 -6.69 12.93
C TRP A 167 -1.81 -6.28 12.53
N THR A 168 -0.96 -7.28 12.29
CA THR A 168 0.46 -7.10 11.93
C THR A 168 0.82 -7.61 10.54
N THR A 169 -0.03 -8.44 9.94
CA THR A 169 0.18 -8.98 8.59
C THR A 169 -0.98 -8.64 7.68
N GLY A 170 -0.70 -8.34 6.41
CA GLY A 170 -1.73 -7.86 5.47
C GLY A 170 -2.85 -8.86 5.14
N ALA A 171 -2.66 -10.16 5.40
CA ALA A 171 -3.72 -11.15 5.24
C ALA A 171 -4.70 -11.18 6.42
N GLN A 172 -4.24 -10.83 7.63
CA GLN A 172 -4.97 -10.98 8.87
C GLN A 172 -6.33 -10.24 8.89
N PRO A 173 -6.45 -8.95 8.56
CA PRO A 173 -7.73 -8.25 8.65
C PRO A 173 -8.79 -8.82 7.68
N ALA A 174 -8.36 -9.25 6.49
CA ALA A 174 -9.26 -9.87 5.53
C ALA A 174 -9.76 -11.25 6.03
N GLN A 175 -8.86 -12.05 6.64
CA GLN A 175 -9.23 -13.34 7.20
C GLN A 175 -10.22 -13.17 8.37
N LEU A 176 -9.95 -12.25 9.30
CA LEU A 176 -10.87 -11.95 10.42
C LEU A 176 -12.28 -11.55 9.95
N LEU A 177 -12.37 -10.79 8.85
CA LEU A 177 -13.66 -10.46 8.22
C LEU A 177 -14.32 -11.69 7.59
N ALA A 178 -13.56 -12.53 6.89
CA ALA A 178 -14.07 -13.73 6.22
C ALA A 178 -14.64 -14.74 7.25
N ASP A 179 -13.95 -14.89 8.38
CA ASP A 179 -14.33 -15.80 9.47
C ASP A 179 -15.45 -15.23 10.35
N GLY A 180 -15.77 -13.92 10.21
CA GLY A 180 -16.79 -13.23 10.99
C GLY A 180 -16.34 -12.89 12.42
N GLU A 181 -15.03 -12.86 12.67
CA GLU A 181 -14.48 -12.47 13.97
C GLU A 181 -14.52 -10.95 14.17
N VAL A 182 -14.49 -10.18 13.07
CA VAL A 182 -14.70 -8.73 13.08
C VAL A 182 -15.74 -8.33 12.05
N GLU A 183 -16.40 -7.19 12.31
CA GLU A 183 -17.40 -6.60 11.42
C GLU A 183 -16.85 -5.41 10.64
N LEU A 184 -15.81 -4.77 11.15
CA LEU A 184 -15.15 -3.60 10.56
C LEU A 184 -13.62 -3.76 10.61
N ALA A 185 -12.95 -3.30 9.57
CA ALA A 185 -11.49 -3.40 9.48
C ALA A 185 -10.85 -2.22 8.74
N THR A 186 -9.63 -1.88 9.10
CA THR A 186 -8.70 -1.28 8.14
C THR A 186 -8.03 -2.41 7.36
N SER A 187 -8.01 -2.34 6.04
CA SER A 187 -7.40 -3.39 5.20
C SER A 187 -6.89 -2.84 3.87
N TRP A 188 -5.98 -3.54 3.25
CA TRP A 188 -5.60 -3.25 1.87
C TRP A 188 -6.66 -3.76 0.90
N ASN A 189 -7.05 -2.92 -0.06
CA ASN A 189 -8.13 -3.20 -1.00
C ASN A 189 -7.98 -4.56 -1.71
N GLY A 190 -6.77 -4.91 -2.17
CA GLY A 190 -6.54 -6.19 -2.85
C GLY A 190 -6.78 -7.42 -1.98
N ARG A 191 -6.61 -7.31 -0.65
CA ARG A 191 -6.92 -8.39 0.29
C ARG A 191 -8.42 -8.62 0.42
N ILE A 192 -9.22 -7.54 0.42
CA ILE A 192 -10.68 -7.64 0.45
C ILE A 192 -11.20 -8.27 -0.85
N PHE A 193 -10.69 -7.83 -2.00
CA PHE A 193 -11.07 -8.47 -3.27
C PHE A 193 -10.67 -9.95 -3.35
N ALA A 194 -9.54 -10.33 -2.75
CA ALA A 194 -9.12 -11.73 -2.71
C ALA A 194 -10.11 -12.62 -1.95
N ILE A 195 -10.57 -12.19 -0.77
CA ILE A 195 -11.57 -12.95 0.00
C ILE A 195 -12.97 -12.91 -0.64
N GLN A 196 -13.34 -11.82 -1.31
CA GLN A 196 -14.59 -11.74 -2.08
C GLN A 196 -14.61 -12.78 -3.22
N LYS A 197 -13.50 -12.95 -3.95
CA LYS A 197 -13.37 -14.01 -4.97
C LYS A 197 -13.53 -15.42 -4.39
N GLN A 198 -13.27 -15.61 -3.10
CA GLN A 198 -13.46 -16.87 -2.36
C GLN A 198 -14.86 -16.99 -1.76
N GLY A 199 -15.76 -16.03 -2.01
CA GLY A 199 -17.13 -16.04 -1.54
C GLY A 199 -17.36 -15.41 -0.16
N ALA A 200 -16.35 -14.75 0.42
CA ALA A 200 -16.53 -14.06 1.70
C ALA A 200 -17.48 -12.87 1.55
N ARG A 201 -18.32 -12.67 2.56
CA ARG A 201 -19.28 -11.57 2.63
C ARG A 201 -18.63 -10.31 3.19
N ALA A 202 -17.69 -9.76 2.45
CA ALA A 202 -16.98 -8.53 2.79
C ALA A 202 -17.20 -7.45 1.74
N GLY A 203 -17.17 -6.18 2.15
CA GLY A 203 -17.20 -5.00 1.29
C GLY A 203 -16.07 -4.05 1.67
N LEU A 204 -15.85 -3.04 0.83
CA LEU A 204 -14.93 -1.94 1.12
C LEU A 204 -15.56 -0.60 0.75
N GLU A 205 -15.09 0.46 1.40
CA GLU A 205 -15.45 1.84 1.13
C GLU A 205 -14.22 2.62 0.69
N TRP A 206 -14.31 3.28 -0.46
CA TRP A 206 -13.22 4.08 -1.00
C TRP A 206 -13.12 5.47 -0.37
N ASN A 207 -14.26 5.97 0.17
CA ASN A 207 -14.28 7.30 0.74
C ASN A 207 -13.33 7.41 1.94
N GLN A 208 -12.44 8.39 1.89
CA GLN A 208 -11.39 8.63 2.87
C GLN A 208 -10.36 7.47 2.98
N GLY A 209 -10.27 6.59 1.98
CA GLY A 209 -9.17 5.64 1.87
C GLY A 209 -7.83 6.37 1.76
N LYS A 210 -6.73 5.67 2.04
CA LYS A 210 -5.38 6.20 1.82
C LYS A 210 -4.74 5.54 0.62
N LEU A 211 -4.52 6.32 -0.45
CA LEU A 211 -3.85 5.90 -1.67
C LEU A 211 -2.34 5.98 -1.50
N GLN A 212 -1.65 4.90 -1.80
CA GLN A 212 -0.21 4.74 -1.67
C GLN A 212 0.30 3.75 -2.72
N TRP A 213 1.62 3.59 -2.84
CA TRP A 213 2.22 2.72 -3.84
C TRP A 213 3.43 1.98 -3.31
N ASP A 214 3.77 0.88 -3.95
CA ASP A 214 5.06 0.23 -3.82
C ASP A 214 5.97 0.66 -4.97
N SER A 215 7.27 0.48 -4.79
CA SER A 215 8.29 0.93 -5.75
C SER A 215 9.39 -0.10 -5.92
N TRP A 216 9.87 -0.25 -7.15
CA TRP A 216 11.13 -0.91 -7.44
C TRP A 216 12.31 -0.02 -7.04
N VAL A 217 13.24 -0.60 -6.30
CA VAL A 217 14.52 0.02 -5.93
C VAL A 217 15.66 -0.94 -6.20
N ILE A 218 16.83 -0.40 -6.56
CA ILE A 218 18.07 -1.14 -6.74
C ILE A 218 18.94 -0.89 -5.49
N PRO A 219 19.28 -1.92 -4.70
CA PRO A 219 20.19 -1.77 -3.57
C PRO A 219 21.56 -1.29 -4.01
N ARG A 220 22.16 -0.41 -3.24
CA ARG A 220 23.54 0.00 -3.50
C ARG A 220 24.49 -1.20 -3.36
N GLY A 221 25.35 -1.39 -4.36
CA GLY A 221 26.25 -2.55 -4.44
C GLY A 221 25.63 -3.79 -5.06
N SER A 222 24.44 -3.67 -5.70
CA SER A 222 23.87 -4.74 -6.53
C SER A 222 24.88 -5.20 -7.57
N LYS A 223 24.97 -6.52 -7.72
CA LYS A 223 25.90 -7.17 -8.67
C LYS A 223 25.33 -7.26 -10.08
N ASN A 224 24.02 -7.06 -10.26
CA ASN A 224 23.33 -7.16 -11.54
C ASN A 224 22.36 -5.98 -11.79
N LYS A 225 22.90 -4.78 -11.63
CA LYS A 225 22.16 -3.52 -11.83
C LYS A 225 21.53 -3.44 -13.24
N ASP A 226 22.23 -3.92 -14.27
CA ASP A 226 21.71 -3.91 -15.64
C ASP A 226 20.49 -4.83 -15.80
N GLY A 227 20.51 -6.01 -15.21
CA GLY A 227 19.37 -6.92 -15.20
C GLY A 227 18.18 -6.34 -14.45
N ALA A 228 18.42 -5.72 -13.30
CA ALA A 228 17.41 -5.02 -12.53
C ALA A 228 16.78 -3.85 -13.32
N THR A 229 17.61 -3.02 -13.97
CA THR A 229 17.15 -1.91 -14.82
C THR A 229 16.31 -2.39 -15.99
N LYS A 230 16.70 -3.49 -16.66
CA LYS A 230 15.91 -4.10 -17.74
C LYS A 230 14.54 -4.58 -17.24
N PHE A 231 14.50 -5.20 -16.05
CA PHE A 231 13.23 -5.64 -15.48
C PHE A 231 12.35 -4.44 -15.13
N ILE A 232 12.87 -3.39 -14.51
CA ILE A 232 12.12 -2.15 -14.23
C ILE A 232 11.55 -1.57 -15.53
N ALA A 233 12.40 -1.40 -16.54
CA ALA A 233 11.99 -0.84 -17.84
C ALA A 233 10.87 -1.66 -18.49
N TRP A 234 10.91 -2.97 -18.37
CA TRP A 234 9.88 -3.86 -18.90
C TRP A 234 8.61 -3.83 -18.05
N SER A 235 8.73 -3.94 -16.71
CA SER A 235 7.60 -4.07 -15.80
C SER A 235 6.73 -2.82 -15.66
N THR A 236 7.28 -1.65 -15.99
CA THR A 236 6.55 -0.36 -15.98
C THR A 236 5.81 -0.08 -17.30
N GLN A 237 5.95 -0.95 -18.33
CA GLN A 237 5.21 -0.82 -19.57
C GLN A 237 3.71 -1.08 -19.41
N PRO A 238 2.85 -0.53 -20.29
CA PRO A 238 1.39 -0.65 -20.17
C PRO A 238 0.88 -2.09 -20.07
N LYS A 239 1.39 -3.02 -20.88
CA LYS A 239 0.91 -4.42 -20.90
C LYS A 239 1.25 -5.20 -19.62
N PRO A 240 2.49 -5.23 -19.11
CA PRO A 240 2.80 -5.83 -17.81
C PRO A 240 2.00 -5.21 -16.67
N GLN A 241 1.84 -3.89 -16.68
CA GLN A 241 1.03 -3.18 -15.68
C GLN A 241 -0.45 -3.59 -15.75
N ALA A 242 -1.03 -3.76 -16.92
CA ALA A 242 -2.39 -4.28 -17.06
C ALA A 242 -2.50 -5.74 -16.62
N ALA A 243 -1.49 -6.56 -16.89
CA ALA A 243 -1.51 -7.98 -16.52
C ALA A 243 -1.58 -8.18 -14.99
N ILE A 244 -0.79 -7.42 -14.21
CA ILE A 244 -0.81 -7.56 -12.75
C ILE A 244 -2.11 -7.07 -12.14
N VAL A 245 -2.66 -5.96 -12.62
CA VAL A 245 -3.89 -5.40 -12.02
C VAL A 245 -5.15 -6.17 -12.45
N ASN A 246 -5.12 -6.90 -13.55
CA ASN A 246 -6.17 -7.86 -13.90
C ASN A 246 -6.18 -9.10 -12.99
N GLU A 247 -5.03 -9.46 -12.42
CA GLU A 247 -4.93 -10.56 -11.45
C GLU A 247 -5.32 -10.10 -10.04
N ILE A 248 -4.84 -8.93 -9.62
CA ILE A 248 -5.16 -8.29 -8.34
C ILE A 248 -5.65 -6.88 -8.63
N PRO A 249 -6.83 -6.45 -8.16
CA PRO A 249 -7.39 -5.13 -8.44
C PRO A 249 -6.68 -4.02 -7.63
N TYR A 250 -5.40 -3.89 -7.86
CA TYR A 250 -4.57 -2.75 -7.52
C TYR A 250 -4.58 -1.74 -8.67
N GLY A 251 -3.99 -0.56 -8.49
CA GLY A 251 -3.89 0.43 -9.55
C GLY A 251 -2.59 0.30 -10.35
N PRO A 252 -2.62 0.42 -11.68
CA PRO A 252 -1.41 0.50 -12.46
C PRO A 252 -0.68 1.82 -12.21
N VAL A 253 0.65 1.81 -12.28
CA VAL A 253 1.47 3.03 -12.22
C VAL A 253 1.65 3.68 -13.58
N ASN A 254 1.31 3.00 -14.66
CA ASN A 254 1.29 3.54 -16.02
C ASN A 254 -0.15 3.72 -16.49
N GLN A 255 -0.56 4.98 -16.71
CA GLN A 255 -1.93 5.31 -17.11
C GLN A 255 -2.34 4.67 -18.45
N ARG A 256 -1.39 4.39 -19.34
CA ARG A 256 -1.68 3.70 -20.61
C ARG A 256 -2.07 2.22 -20.43
N ALA A 257 -1.85 1.65 -19.23
CA ALA A 257 -2.32 0.31 -18.93
C ALA A 257 -3.85 0.19 -19.01
N PHE A 258 -4.60 1.29 -18.79
CA PHE A 258 -6.05 1.29 -18.90
C PHE A 258 -6.55 0.96 -20.30
N GLU A 259 -5.73 1.10 -21.34
CA GLU A 259 -6.04 0.66 -22.71
C GLU A 259 -6.21 -0.89 -22.81
N PHE A 260 -5.64 -1.63 -21.84
CA PHE A 260 -5.64 -3.11 -21.79
C PHE A 260 -6.44 -3.68 -20.62
N ILE A 261 -7.17 -2.85 -19.87
CA ILE A 261 -7.96 -3.23 -18.70
C ILE A 261 -9.44 -3.11 -19.04
N GLY A 262 -10.22 -4.17 -18.75
CA GLY A 262 -11.67 -4.12 -18.95
C GLY A 262 -12.34 -3.06 -18.08
N ALA A 263 -13.38 -2.41 -18.62
CA ALA A 263 -14.05 -1.28 -17.96
C ALA A 263 -14.56 -1.60 -16.54
N GLN A 264 -15.04 -2.82 -16.29
CA GLN A 264 -15.47 -3.23 -14.94
C GLN A 264 -14.29 -3.31 -13.98
N ALA A 265 -13.19 -3.97 -14.38
CA ALA A 265 -12.00 -4.08 -13.55
C ALA A 265 -11.40 -2.70 -13.26
N ALA A 266 -11.41 -1.80 -14.24
CA ALA A 266 -10.92 -0.43 -14.07
C ALA A 266 -11.69 0.35 -12.99
N ARG A 267 -13.01 0.11 -12.82
CA ARG A 267 -13.83 0.78 -11.79
C ARG A 267 -13.50 0.32 -10.36
N ASP A 268 -13.00 -0.89 -10.22
CA ASP A 268 -12.70 -1.51 -8.91
C ASP A 268 -11.26 -1.21 -8.45
N MET A 269 -10.53 -0.36 -9.18
CA MET A 269 -9.15 0.01 -8.84
C MET A 269 -9.07 1.27 -7.97
N PRO A 270 -8.07 1.36 -7.08
CA PRO A 270 -7.87 2.56 -6.25
C PRO A 270 -7.60 3.81 -7.08
N THR A 271 -7.00 3.65 -8.27
CA THR A 271 -6.66 4.73 -9.21
C THR A 271 -7.76 5.05 -10.20
N ALA A 272 -8.92 4.37 -10.15
CA ALA A 272 -10.09 4.81 -10.92
C ALA A 272 -10.43 6.27 -10.55
N PRO A 273 -10.75 7.14 -11.53
CA PRO A 273 -10.94 8.58 -11.26
C PRO A 273 -11.93 8.87 -10.14
N ASP A 274 -13.02 8.09 -10.04
CA ASP A 274 -14.04 8.27 -9.01
C ASP A 274 -13.57 7.75 -7.63
N ASN A 275 -12.69 6.76 -7.58
CA ASN A 275 -12.12 6.26 -6.33
C ASN A 275 -10.96 7.15 -5.87
N ALA A 276 -10.05 7.50 -6.78
CA ALA A 276 -8.85 8.29 -6.45
C ALA A 276 -9.19 9.65 -5.81
N LYS A 277 -10.18 10.38 -6.35
CA LYS A 277 -10.60 11.69 -5.83
C LYS A 277 -11.22 11.66 -4.42
N ARG A 278 -11.59 10.48 -3.94
CA ARG A 278 -12.21 10.25 -2.63
C ARG A 278 -11.22 9.80 -1.56
N GLN A 279 -9.94 9.79 -1.87
CA GLN A 279 -8.89 9.25 -1.02
C GLN A 279 -7.83 10.30 -0.68
N VAL A 280 -7.18 10.11 0.45
CA VAL A 280 -5.97 10.86 0.80
C VAL A 280 -4.78 10.22 0.12
N MET A 281 -3.98 11.04 -0.58
CA MET A 281 -2.68 10.59 -1.07
C MET A 281 -1.67 10.61 0.08
N VAL A 282 -0.90 9.53 0.24
CA VAL A 282 0.22 9.51 1.20
C VAL A 282 1.23 10.62 0.85
N ASP A 283 1.82 11.21 1.87
CA ASP A 283 2.98 12.10 1.73
C ASP A 283 4.26 11.38 2.19
N PRO A 284 5.03 10.78 1.25
CA PRO A 284 6.23 10.04 1.60
C PRO A 284 7.34 10.92 2.17
N ALA A 285 7.40 12.19 1.80
CA ALA A 285 8.39 13.14 2.33
C ALA A 285 8.13 13.41 3.81
N TRP A 286 6.88 13.74 4.16
CA TRP A 286 6.49 13.94 5.55
C TRP A 286 6.75 12.71 6.42
N TRP A 287 6.34 11.51 5.94
CA TRP A 287 6.59 10.26 6.66
C TRP A 287 8.07 9.92 6.75
N GLY A 288 8.86 10.21 5.72
CA GLY A 288 10.31 10.00 5.72
C GLY A 288 11.03 10.73 6.85
N GLU A 289 10.49 11.89 7.27
CA GLU A 289 11.05 12.68 8.38
C GLU A 289 10.53 12.22 9.76
N HIS A 290 9.29 11.74 9.85
CA HIS A 290 8.59 11.55 11.14
C HIS A 290 8.46 10.08 11.54
N ARG A 291 8.64 9.12 10.61
CA ARG A 291 8.32 7.71 10.80
C ARG A 291 8.95 7.08 12.04
N ASN A 292 10.24 7.26 12.24
CA ASN A 292 10.95 6.56 13.33
C ASN A 292 10.41 6.99 14.69
N VAL A 293 10.28 8.29 14.90
CA VAL A 293 9.74 8.84 16.15
C VAL A 293 8.29 8.42 16.38
N LEU A 294 7.50 8.40 15.30
CA LEU A 294 6.09 8.01 15.39
C LEU A 294 5.91 6.51 15.64
N VAL A 295 6.76 5.66 15.09
CA VAL A 295 6.74 4.21 15.38
C VAL A 295 7.12 3.95 16.84
N GLU A 296 8.16 4.60 17.36
CA GLU A 296 8.53 4.49 18.79
C GLU A 296 7.40 4.97 19.70
N ARG A 297 6.81 6.12 19.38
CA ARG A 297 5.68 6.67 20.12
C ARG A 297 4.45 5.75 20.06
N TRP A 298 4.15 5.17 18.89
CA TRP A 298 3.07 4.21 18.70
C TRP A 298 3.24 2.98 19.56
N ASN A 299 4.44 2.39 19.55
CA ASN A 299 4.73 1.20 20.36
C ASN A 299 4.55 1.48 21.85
N ALA A 300 5.05 2.63 22.33
CA ALA A 300 4.86 3.04 23.72
C ALA A 300 3.38 3.34 24.05
N TRP A 301 2.63 3.92 23.10
CA TRP A 301 1.20 4.20 23.25
C TRP A 301 0.36 2.91 23.29
N LEU A 302 0.71 1.93 22.48
CA LEU A 302 -0.06 0.67 22.41
C LEU A 302 0.00 -0.13 23.71
N LEU A 303 1.09 -0.01 24.47
CA LEU A 303 1.31 -0.69 25.76
C LEU A 303 0.53 -0.06 26.93
N LYS A 304 0.06 1.15 26.79
CA LYS A 304 -0.79 1.84 27.82
C LYS A 304 -2.22 1.39 27.72
#